data_64d4cae49429f74fb7732e36f6de572a
#
_entry.id   64d4cae49429f74fb7732e36f6de572a
#
_cell.length_a   1.000
_cell.length_b   1.000
_cell.length_c   1.000
_cell.angle_alpha   90.00
_cell.angle_beta   90.00
_cell.angle_gamma   90.00
#
_symmetry.space_group_name_H-M   'P 1'
#
loop_
_entity.id
_entity.type
_entity.pdbx_description
1 polymer ?
#
loop_
_entity_poly.entity_id
_entity_poly.type
_entity_poly.pdbx_seq_one_letter_code
_entity_poly.pdbx_strand_id
1 'polypeptide(L)'
;MDNFFRRLKYYGIGFGVGLIFVVFLFQQKGCSWTPGNRVKSAILERIIFVDSLDAAYLKTNQLTKKSLRAFIENGTVSFLKSKRNGSERLYHFHGKLSRGKSLDCLIAYREKSVVVDIDFEHANIKQYIPLRGYAKPFLHKKKNWFSGKWELYNLKGIVASNAPEKFTSLFLKNGILDCAKSTLSGDKPSAYFIIKNRYTKDLAQEYLLKTIWYQEKIEIKDLSVIDIKSNI
;
A
#
# COMPACT_ATOMS: atom_id res chain seq x y z
N MET A 1 -53.11 -13.02 -31.71
CA MET A 1 -51.92 -13.54 -30.97
C MET A 1 -50.61 -13.32 -31.72
N ASP A 2 -50.60 -13.26 -33.04
CA ASP A 2 -49.36 -13.14 -33.86
C ASP A 2 -48.53 -11.85 -33.62
N ASN A 3 -49.21 -10.75 -33.35
CA ASN A 3 -48.51 -9.47 -33.07
C ASN A 3 -47.72 -9.47 -31.74
N PHE A 4 -48.16 -10.23 -30.74
CA PHE A 4 -47.47 -10.39 -29.47
C PHE A 4 -46.21 -11.21 -29.64
N PHE A 5 -46.25 -12.35 -30.26
CA PHE A 5 -45.09 -13.22 -30.51
C PHE A 5 -44.06 -12.55 -31.42
N ARG A 6 -44.53 -11.76 -32.41
CA ARG A 6 -43.65 -10.99 -33.29
C ARG A 6 -42.86 -9.94 -32.51
N ARG A 7 -43.52 -9.20 -31.62
CA ARG A 7 -42.84 -8.22 -30.75
C ARG A 7 -41.90 -8.90 -29.78
N LEU A 8 -42.30 -9.98 -29.11
CA LEU A 8 -41.46 -10.74 -28.19
C LEU A 8 -40.18 -11.27 -28.85
N LYS A 9 -40.25 -11.72 -30.10
CA LYS A 9 -39.11 -12.15 -30.89
C LYS A 9 -38.08 -11.03 -31.08
N TYR A 10 -38.52 -9.83 -31.47
CA TYR A 10 -37.60 -8.71 -31.65
C TYR A 10 -37.00 -8.21 -30.34
N TYR A 11 -37.79 -8.17 -29.25
CA TYR A 11 -37.26 -7.85 -27.92
C TYR A 11 -36.25 -8.93 -27.42
N GLY A 12 -36.54 -10.19 -27.65
CA GLY A 12 -35.65 -11.29 -27.28
C GLY A 12 -34.31 -11.25 -28.04
N ILE A 13 -34.34 -10.94 -29.33
CA ILE A 13 -33.11 -10.79 -30.14
C ILE A 13 -32.29 -9.59 -29.62
N GLY A 14 -32.95 -8.41 -29.42
CA GLY A 14 -32.27 -7.22 -28.92
C GLY A 14 -31.67 -7.42 -27.54
N PHE A 15 -32.40 -8.08 -26.64
CA PHE A 15 -31.93 -8.43 -25.30
C PHE A 15 -30.75 -9.41 -25.38
N GLY A 16 -30.82 -10.45 -26.22
CA GLY A 16 -29.76 -11.43 -26.41
C GLY A 16 -28.47 -10.80 -26.92
N VAL A 17 -28.56 -9.93 -27.93
CA VAL A 17 -27.41 -9.18 -28.44
C VAL A 17 -26.83 -8.28 -27.35
N GLY A 18 -27.67 -7.56 -26.61
CA GLY A 18 -27.23 -6.72 -25.47
C GLY A 18 -26.51 -7.52 -24.40
N LEU A 19 -27.01 -8.72 -24.08
CA LEU A 19 -26.41 -9.60 -23.09
C LEU A 19 -25.05 -10.14 -23.53
N ILE A 20 -24.88 -10.46 -24.82
CA ILE A 20 -23.58 -10.84 -25.40
C ILE A 20 -22.57 -9.69 -25.27
N PHE A 21 -22.98 -8.44 -25.59
CA PHE A 21 -22.13 -7.27 -25.41
C PHE A 21 -21.72 -7.06 -23.95
N VAL A 22 -22.65 -7.21 -23.01
CA VAL A 22 -22.38 -7.12 -21.58
C VAL A 22 -21.36 -8.17 -21.17
N VAL A 23 -21.58 -9.44 -21.52
CA VAL A 23 -20.63 -10.53 -21.20
C VAL A 23 -19.25 -10.25 -21.79
N PHE A 24 -19.17 -9.82 -23.05
CA PHE A 24 -17.89 -9.50 -23.70
C PHE A 24 -17.14 -8.34 -23.02
N LEU A 25 -17.84 -7.27 -22.65
CA LEU A 25 -17.25 -6.12 -21.93
C LEU A 25 -16.77 -6.53 -20.53
N PHE A 26 -17.51 -7.39 -19.83
CA PHE A 26 -17.13 -7.89 -18.52
C PHE A 26 -15.97 -8.87 -18.57
N GLN A 27 -15.87 -9.70 -19.58
CA GLN A 27 -14.72 -10.61 -19.76
C GLN A 27 -13.42 -9.87 -20.04
N GLN A 28 -13.45 -8.81 -20.84
CA GLN A 28 -12.24 -8.04 -21.18
C GLN A 28 -11.70 -7.17 -20.03
N LYS A 29 -12.56 -6.66 -19.15
CA LYS A 29 -12.13 -5.78 -18.05
C LYS A 29 -11.94 -6.50 -16.72
N GLY A 30 -12.10 -7.84 -16.67
CA GLY A 30 -12.10 -8.59 -15.40
C GLY A 30 -12.91 -7.85 -14.32
N CYS A 31 -13.47 -8.50 -13.34
CA CYS A 31 -14.33 -7.87 -12.32
C CYS A 31 -13.61 -6.81 -11.45
N SER A 32 -12.89 -5.87 -12.06
CA SER A 32 -12.09 -4.84 -11.38
C SER A 32 -12.94 -3.88 -10.53
N TRP A 33 -14.20 -3.75 -10.85
CA TRP A 33 -15.11 -2.85 -10.13
C TRP A 33 -15.76 -3.48 -8.88
N THR A 34 -15.57 -4.78 -8.63
CA THR A 34 -16.09 -5.40 -7.40
C THR A 34 -15.47 -4.75 -6.17
N PRO A 35 -16.22 -4.63 -5.05
CA PRO A 35 -15.72 -3.99 -3.83
C PRO A 35 -14.40 -4.60 -3.35
N GLY A 36 -14.24 -5.93 -3.41
CA GLY A 36 -13.00 -6.61 -3.03
C GLY A 36 -11.80 -6.22 -3.89
N ASN A 37 -11.99 -6.15 -5.22
CA ASN A 37 -10.91 -5.76 -6.12
C ASN A 37 -10.53 -4.28 -6.00
N ARG A 38 -11.49 -3.40 -5.69
CA ARG A 38 -11.20 -2.00 -5.38
C ARG A 38 -10.32 -1.85 -4.14
N VAL A 39 -10.63 -2.62 -3.07
CA VAL A 39 -9.80 -2.65 -1.85
C VAL A 39 -8.39 -3.15 -2.15
N LYS A 40 -8.26 -4.26 -2.88
CA LYS A 40 -6.95 -4.83 -3.29
C LYS A 40 -6.13 -3.82 -4.09
N SER A 41 -6.74 -3.18 -5.10
CA SER A 41 -6.08 -2.16 -5.90
C SER A 41 -5.63 -0.97 -5.06
N ALA A 42 -6.49 -0.47 -4.16
CA ALA A 42 -6.17 0.64 -3.28
C ALA A 42 -5.00 0.33 -2.33
N ILE A 43 -4.90 -0.90 -1.83
CA ILE A 43 -3.79 -1.37 -1.01
C ILE A 43 -2.50 -1.45 -1.84
N LEU A 44 -2.56 -2.04 -3.03
CA LEU A 44 -1.39 -2.24 -3.91
C LEU A 44 -0.88 -0.93 -4.55
N GLU A 45 -1.69 0.13 -4.57
CA GLU A 45 -1.26 1.49 -4.97
C GLU A 45 -0.48 2.21 -3.87
N ARG A 46 -0.28 1.60 -2.72
CA ARG A 46 0.44 2.17 -1.57
C ARG A 46 1.70 1.36 -1.25
N ILE A 47 2.40 1.77 -0.20
CA ILE A 47 3.60 1.07 0.26
C ILE A 47 3.23 0.26 1.50
N ILE A 48 3.42 -1.04 1.41
CA ILE A 48 3.27 -1.93 2.55
C ILE A 48 4.58 -1.89 3.33
N PHE A 49 4.46 -1.49 4.59
CA PHE A 49 5.55 -1.47 5.54
C PHE A 49 5.48 -2.71 6.43
N VAL A 50 6.63 -3.15 6.88
CA VAL A 50 6.78 -4.26 7.83
C VAL A 50 7.73 -3.84 8.94
N ASP A 51 7.38 -4.14 10.16
CA ASP A 51 8.26 -3.98 11.32
C ASP A 51 9.16 -5.20 11.53
N SER A 52 9.82 -5.30 12.67
CA SER A 52 10.73 -6.41 12.95
C SER A 52 10.02 -7.75 13.14
N LEU A 53 8.80 -7.76 13.70
CA LEU A 53 8.01 -8.96 13.93
C LEU A 53 7.47 -9.50 12.61
N ASP A 54 6.87 -8.62 11.81
CA ASP A 54 6.38 -8.95 10.47
C ASP A 54 7.52 -9.46 9.58
N ALA A 55 8.69 -8.81 9.64
CA ALA A 55 9.87 -9.24 8.88
C ALA A 55 10.33 -10.65 9.30
N ALA A 56 10.28 -10.97 10.59
CA ALA A 56 10.58 -12.31 11.10
C ALA A 56 9.55 -13.33 10.61
N TYR A 57 8.25 -12.99 10.67
CA TYR A 57 7.17 -13.83 10.15
C TYR A 57 7.33 -14.13 8.66
N LEU A 58 7.61 -13.09 7.86
CA LEU A 58 7.84 -13.21 6.41
C LEU A 58 9.02 -14.15 6.11
N LYS A 59 10.13 -14.01 6.86
CA LYS A 59 11.32 -14.86 6.72
C LYS A 59 11.02 -16.31 7.07
N THR A 60 10.39 -16.56 8.23
CA THR A 60 10.06 -17.91 8.71
C THR A 60 9.11 -18.63 7.75
N ASN A 61 8.13 -17.92 7.20
CA ASN A 61 7.18 -18.49 6.25
C ASN A 61 7.64 -18.39 4.78
N GLN A 62 8.88 -17.94 4.54
CA GLN A 62 9.48 -17.77 3.21
C GLN A 62 8.60 -16.94 2.25
N LEU A 63 7.93 -15.92 2.78
CA LEU A 63 7.08 -15.02 2.02
C LEU A 63 7.91 -13.96 1.31
N THR A 64 7.94 -14.04 0.00
CA THR A 64 8.61 -13.08 -0.87
C THR A 64 7.67 -11.92 -1.24
N LYS A 65 8.21 -10.82 -1.76
CA LYS A 65 7.41 -9.71 -2.33
C LYS A 65 6.44 -10.20 -3.41
N LYS A 66 6.87 -11.16 -4.25
CA LYS A 66 6.05 -11.75 -5.31
C LYS A 66 4.89 -12.58 -4.74
N SER A 67 5.16 -13.43 -3.74
CA SER A 67 4.12 -14.25 -3.12
C SER A 67 3.12 -13.41 -2.32
N LEU A 68 3.57 -12.38 -1.61
CA LEU A 68 2.67 -11.47 -0.92
C LEU A 68 1.79 -10.67 -1.89
N ARG A 69 2.36 -10.17 -2.99
CA ARG A 69 1.58 -9.51 -4.04
C ARG A 69 0.51 -10.45 -4.61
N ALA A 70 0.89 -11.66 -5.00
CA ALA A 70 -0.04 -12.66 -5.52
C ALA A 70 -1.13 -13.03 -4.51
N PHE A 71 -0.79 -13.10 -3.22
CA PHE A 71 -1.76 -13.31 -2.14
C PHE A 71 -2.79 -12.17 -2.07
N ILE A 72 -2.36 -10.91 -2.12
CA ILE A 72 -3.28 -9.76 -2.09
C ILE A 72 -4.15 -9.73 -3.36
N GLU A 73 -3.56 -9.98 -4.54
CA GLU A 73 -4.28 -9.98 -5.82
C GLU A 73 -5.34 -11.08 -5.90
N ASN A 74 -5.00 -12.29 -5.47
CA ASN A 74 -5.85 -13.49 -5.63
C ASN A 74 -6.66 -13.86 -4.38
N GLY A 75 -6.28 -13.36 -3.20
CA GLY A 75 -6.97 -13.63 -1.94
C GLY A 75 -8.38 -13.04 -1.91
N THR A 76 -9.17 -13.46 -0.96
CA THR A 76 -10.55 -13.00 -0.73
C THR A 76 -10.58 -11.98 0.39
N VAL A 77 -11.29 -10.86 0.19
CA VAL A 77 -11.56 -9.87 1.24
C VAL A 77 -12.88 -10.21 1.91
N SER A 78 -12.85 -10.54 3.20
CA SER A 78 -14.05 -10.81 3.98
C SER A 78 -14.57 -9.52 4.62
N PHE A 79 -15.56 -8.89 4.01
CA PHE A 79 -16.15 -7.65 4.52
C PHE A 79 -16.90 -7.82 5.85
N LEU A 80 -17.41 -9.01 6.13
CA LEU A 80 -18.07 -9.33 7.40
C LEU A 80 -17.09 -9.33 8.58
N LYS A 81 -15.83 -9.72 8.31
CA LYS A 81 -14.74 -9.74 9.29
C LYS A 81 -13.86 -8.48 9.23
N SER A 82 -14.31 -7.42 8.55
CA SER A 82 -13.55 -6.19 8.30
C SER A 82 -14.18 -4.99 8.99
N LYS A 83 -13.36 -4.07 9.51
CA LYS A 83 -13.77 -2.74 9.97
C LYS A 83 -13.67 -1.77 8.80
N ARG A 84 -14.80 -1.33 8.26
CA ARG A 84 -14.87 -0.49 7.04
C ARG A 84 -15.00 1.01 7.31
N ASN A 85 -15.34 1.40 8.53
CA ASN A 85 -15.61 2.76 8.93
C ASN A 85 -14.45 3.37 9.71
N GLY A 86 -14.33 4.69 9.68
CA GLY A 86 -13.28 5.44 10.38
C GLY A 86 -12.08 5.76 9.50
N SER A 87 -11.13 6.50 10.07
CA SER A 87 -9.88 6.93 9.42
C SER A 87 -8.93 5.76 9.15
N GLU A 88 -9.04 4.70 9.94
CA GLU A 88 -8.33 3.44 9.78
C GLU A 88 -9.32 2.31 9.53
N ARG A 89 -9.20 1.69 8.37
CA ARG A 89 -10.01 0.54 7.94
C ARG A 89 -9.16 -0.72 8.04
N LEU A 90 -9.70 -1.77 8.64
CA LEU A 90 -9.03 -3.06 8.77
C LEU A 90 -9.73 -4.07 7.88
N TYR A 91 -9.06 -4.56 6.88
CA TYR A 91 -9.60 -5.56 5.95
C TYR A 91 -9.06 -6.94 6.29
N HIS A 92 -9.95 -7.89 6.50
CA HIS A 92 -9.59 -9.28 6.67
C HIS A 92 -9.38 -9.93 5.29
N PHE A 93 -8.17 -10.44 5.09
CA PHE A 93 -7.78 -11.19 3.90
C PHE A 93 -7.62 -12.65 4.22
N HIS A 94 -8.13 -13.49 3.33
CA HIS A 94 -7.97 -14.93 3.37
C HIS A 94 -7.55 -15.44 1.99
N GLY A 95 -6.60 -16.36 1.93
CA GLY A 95 -6.16 -16.93 0.67
C GLY A 95 -5.10 -18.01 0.84
N LYS A 96 -4.76 -18.63 -0.29
CA LYS A 96 -3.68 -19.62 -0.34
C LYS A 96 -2.38 -18.97 -0.82
N LEU A 97 -1.31 -19.30 -0.16
CA LEU A 97 0.05 -18.99 -0.60
C LEU A 97 0.49 -19.98 -1.68
N SER A 98 1.53 -19.60 -2.42
CA SER A 98 2.07 -20.38 -3.56
C SER A 98 2.43 -21.84 -3.24
N ARG A 99 2.52 -22.20 -1.96
CA ARG A 99 2.82 -23.57 -1.47
C ARG A 99 1.59 -24.26 -0.87
N GLY A 100 0.39 -23.77 -1.14
CA GLY A 100 -0.86 -24.39 -0.63
C GLY A 100 -1.20 -24.06 0.83
N LYS A 101 -0.29 -23.41 1.60
CA LYS A 101 -0.59 -22.95 2.97
C LYS A 101 -1.62 -21.83 2.91
N SER A 102 -2.68 -21.91 3.69
CA SER A 102 -3.61 -20.80 3.86
C SER A 102 -3.02 -19.72 4.75
N LEU A 103 -3.34 -18.50 4.44
CA LEU A 103 -3.00 -17.32 5.23
C LEU A 103 -4.27 -16.53 5.49
N ASP A 104 -4.49 -16.19 6.75
CA ASP A 104 -5.47 -15.21 7.21
C ASP A 104 -4.70 -14.05 7.84
N CYS A 105 -5.00 -12.81 7.46
CA CYS A 105 -4.34 -11.64 7.99
C CYS A 105 -5.26 -10.43 7.98
N LEU A 106 -4.90 -9.40 8.74
CA LEU A 106 -5.53 -8.08 8.70
C LEU A 106 -4.63 -7.11 7.97
N ILE A 107 -5.22 -6.33 7.06
CA ILE A 107 -4.52 -5.25 6.36
C ILE A 107 -5.15 -3.93 6.77
N ALA A 108 -4.36 -3.07 7.40
CA ALA A 108 -4.78 -1.73 7.77
C ALA A 108 -4.55 -0.77 6.61
N TYR A 109 -5.64 -0.14 6.20
CA TYR A 109 -5.70 0.85 5.14
C TYR A 109 -6.21 2.18 5.67
N ARG A 110 -5.46 3.24 5.38
CA ARG A 110 -5.81 4.61 5.77
C ARG A 110 -5.85 5.48 4.52
N GLU A 111 -6.99 6.07 4.24
CA GLU A 111 -7.23 6.78 2.97
C GLU A 111 -6.22 7.91 2.71
N LYS A 112 -5.85 8.64 3.78
CA LYS A 112 -4.93 9.78 3.73
C LYS A 112 -3.48 9.42 4.05
N SER A 113 -3.09 8.13 3.99
CA SER A 113 -1.72 7.69 4.28
C SER A 113 -1.16 6.81 3.18
N VAL A 114 0.13 6.98 2.88
CA VAL A 114 0.86 6.09 1.99
C VAL A 114 1.15 4.74 2.64
N VAL A 115 1.12 4.71 3.97
CA VAL A 115 1.50 3.53 4.77
C VAL A 115 0.33 2.57 4.85
N VAL A 116 0.59 1.34 4.47
CA VAL A 116 -0.27 0.17 4.71
C VAL A 116 0.54 -0.80 5.55
N ASP A 117 -0.08 -1.35 6.57
CA ASP A 117 0.50 -2.39 7.41
C ASP A 117 -0.32 -3.68 7.34
N ILE A 118 0.32 -4.80 7.62
CA ILE A 118 -0.28 -6.12 7.61
C ILE A 118 0.03 -6.78 8.94
N ASP A 119 -1.01 -7.19 9.64
CA ASP A 119 -0.89 -8.06 10.81
C ASP A 119 -1.04 -9.51 10.36
N PHE A 120 0.06 -10.24 10.35
CA PHE A 120 0.12 -11.64 9.93
C PHE A 120 -0.28 -12.62 11.05
N GLU A 121 -0.30 -12.17 12.28
CA GLU A 121 -0.52 -13.05 13.45
C GLU A 121 -1.99 -13.10 13.83
N HIS A 122 -2.73 -12.05 13.58
CA HIS A 122 -4.11 -11.92 14.01
C HIS A 122 -5.06 -11.78 12.82
N ALA A 123 -6.13 -12.57 12.86
CA ALA A 123 -7.23 -12.49 11.89
C ALA A 123 -8.47 -11.81 12.48
N ASN A 124 -8.43 -11.46 13.78
CA ASN A 124 -9.54 -10.80 14.49
C ASN A 124 -9.21 -9.32 14.70
N ILE A 125 -10.13 -8.45 14.26
CA ILE A 125 -9.99 -6.99 14.38
C ILE A 125 -9.70 -6.52 15.81
N LYS A 126 -10.25 -7.19 16.82
CA LYS A 126 -10.03 -6.84 18.23
C LYS A 126 -8.59 -7.10 18.70
N GLN A 127 -7.87 -7.94 17.97
CA GLN A 127 -6.49 -8.33 18.28
C GLN A 127 -5.48 -7.65 17.37
N TYR A 128 -5.96 -6.80 16.42
CA TYR A 128 -5.08 -6.10 15.50
C TYR A 128 -4.01 -5.29 16.23
N ILE A 129 -2.79 -5.49 15.78
CA ILE A 129 -1.61 -4.80 16.29
C ILE A 129 -1.04 -3.93 15.18
N PRO A 130 -1.02 -2.59 15.33
CA PRO A 130 -0.40 -1.70 14.36
C PRO A 130 1.12 -1.82 14.36
N LEU A 131 1.78 -1.36 13.29
CA LEU A 131 3.23 -1.26 13.18
C LEU A 131 3.87 -0.62 14.42
N ARG A 132 4.97 -1.20 14.89
CA ARG A 132 5.69 -0.77 16.09
C ARG A 132 7.13 -0.37 15.78
N GLY A 133 7.64 0.57 16.56
CA GLY A 133 9.04 0.98 16.47
C GLY A 133 9.40 1.49 15.07
N TYR A 134 10.27 0.77 14.40
CA TYR A 134 10.76 1.11 13.07
C TYR A 134 10.30 0.10 12.03
N ALA A 135 9.64 0.58 10.98
CA ALA A 135 9.16 -0.26 9.89
C ALA A 135 9.84 0.10 8.57
N LYS A 136 10.00 -0.91 7.68
CA LYS A 136 10.66 -0.75 6.38
C LYS A 136 9.70 -0.99 5.23
N PRO A 137 9.87 -0.29 4.08
CA PRO A 137 9.11 -0.58 2.87
C PRO A 137 9.38 -2.01 2.41
N PHE A 138 8.34 -2.82 2.31
CA PHE A 138 8.46 -4.20 1.86
C PHE A 138 7.89 -4.41 0.46
N LEU A 139 6.63 -4.03 0.24
CA LEU A 139 5.95 -4.18 -1.04
C LEU A 139 5.43 -2.84 -1.53
N HIS A 140 5.70 -2.52 -2.79
CA HIS A 140 5.28 -1.27 -3.42
C HIS A 140 5.12 -1.44 -4.93
N LYS A 141 4.36 -0.55 -5.56
CA LYS A 141 4.31 -0.42 -7.02
C LYS A 141 5.55 0.33 -7.50
N LYS A 142 6.04 -0.04 -8.68
CA LYS A 142 7.15 0.69 -9.32
C LYS A 142 6.61 2.00 -9.91
N LYS A 143 6.73 3.10 -9.18
CA LYS A 143 6.37 4.45 -9.61
C LYS A 143 7.23 5.48 -8.89
N ASN A 144 7.21 6.72 -9.37
CA ASN A 144 7.78 7.83 -8.63
C ASN A 144 6.85 8.24 -7.49
N TRP A 145 7.29 8.00 -6.25
CA TRP A 145 6.50 8.17 -5.05
C TRP A 145 6.44 9.61 -4.54
N PHE A 146 7.48 10.41 -4.82
CA PHE A 146 7.61 11.73 -4.25
C PHE A 146 7.14 12.82 -5.20
N SER A 147 6.53 13.87 -4.62
CA SER A 147 6.25 15.14 -5.27
C SER A 147 6.77 16.27 -4.38
N GLY A 148 7.09 17.42 -4.97
CA GLY A 148 7.49 18.60 -4.23
C GLY A 148 8.51 19.44 -5.01
N LYS A 149 8.76 20.65 -4.52
CA LYS A 149 9.81 21.52 -5.01
C LYS A 149 11.12 21.09 -4.34
N TRP A 150 11.83 20.16 -4.95
CA TRP A 150 13.11 19.62 -4.47
C TRP A 150 14.17 20.69 -4.21
N GLU A 151 14.04 21.83 -4.89
CA GLU A 151 14.93 23.00 -4.77
C GLU A 151 14.85 23.66 -3.39
N LEU A 152 13.71 23.56 -2.70
CA LEU A 152 13.51 24.13 -1.37
C LEU A 152 14.21 23.34 -0.27
N TYR A 153 14.41 22.04 -0.50
CA TYR A 153 15.10 21.18 0.44
C TYR A 153 16.53 21.05 -0.05
N ASN A 154 17.43 21.82 0.52
CA ASN A 154 18.85 21.81 0.20
C ASN A 154 19.45 20.44 0.57
N LEU A 155 19.01 19.40 -0.15
CA LEU A 155 19.44 18.02 0.01
C LEU A 155 20.88 17.84 -0.49
N LYS A 156 21.76 18.85 -0.25
CA LYS A 156 23.18 18.80 -0.59
C LYS A 156 23.75 17.54 0.02
N GLY A 157 24.09 16.58 -0.83
CA GLY A 157 24.67 15.30 -0.45
C GLY A 157 23.72 14.10 -0.51
N ILE A 158 22.38 14.26 -0.50
CA ILE A 158 21.46 13.09 -0.64
C ILE A 158 21.12 12.83 -2.10
N VAL A 159 20.89 13.89 -2.86
CA VAL A 159 20.55 13.78 -4.28
C VAL A 159 21.32 14.85 -5.03
N ALA A 160 22.28 14.45 -5.84
CA ALA A 160 22.81 15.31 -6.86
C ALA A 160 21.66 15.62 -7.83
N SER A 161 21.23 16.89 -7.83
CA SER A 161 20.32 17.53 -8.79
C SER A 161 19.16 16.68 -9.36
N ASN A 162 17.94 17.16 -9.14
CA ASN A 162 16.76 16.97 -10.00
C ASN A 162 16.28 15.57 -10.37
N ALA A 163 16.57 14.52 -9.59
CA ALA A 163 16.11 13.18 -9.92
C ALA A 163 15.18 12.60 -8.83
N PRO A 164 13.86 12.90 -8.87
CA PRO A 164 12.88 12.31 -7.96
C PRO A 164 12.87 10.78 -7.98
N GLU A 165 13.29 10.18 -9.09
CA GLU A 165 13.43 8.72 -9.24
C GLU A 165 14.59 8.15 -8.39
N LYS A 166 15.73 8.85 -8.35
CA LYS A 166 16.87 8.43 -7.52
C LYS A 166 16.52 8.51 -6.05
N PHE A 167 15.83 9.57 -5.64
CA PHE A 167 15.36 9.72 -4.25
C PHE A 167 14.32 8.64 -3.89
N THR A 168 13.36 8.37 -4.77
CA THR A 168 12.40 7.27 -4.60
C THR A 168 13.13 5.94 -4.43
N SER A 169 14.14 5.66 -5.24
CA SER A 169 14.93 4.44 -5.14
C SER A 169 15.69 4.34 -3.82
N LEU A 170 16.32 5.42 -3.39
CA LEU A 170 17.02 5.53 -2.11
C LEU A 170 16.05 5.29 -0.93
N PHE A 171 14.90 5.96 -0.94
CA PHE A 171 13.86 5.80 0.06
C PHE A 171 13.36 4.36 0.17
N LEU A 172 13.03 3.74 -0.96
CA LEU A 172 12.53 2.37 -0.98
C LEU A 172 13.56 1.33 -0.52
N LYS A 173 14.85 1.66 -0.64
CA LYS A 173 15.96 0.81 -0.19
C LYS A 173 16.34 1.04 1.26
N ASN A 174 16.45 2.29 1.68
CA ASN A 174 17.05 2.69 2.95
C ASN A 174 16.08 3.45 3.88
N GLY A 175 14.87 3.78 3.41
CA GLY A 175 13.89 4.50 4.22
C GLY A 175 13.36 3.63 5.36
N ILE A 176 13.19 4.26 6.51
CA ILE A 176 12.65 3.64 7.72
C ILE A 176 11.51 4.53 8.20
N LEU A 177 10.32 3.97 8.40
CA LEU A 177 9.21 4.66 9.04
C LEU A 177 9.45 4.67 10.56
N ASP A 178 9.42 5.84 11.16
CA ASP A 178 9.40 6.00 12.61
C ASP A 178 7.92 5.99 13.08
N CYS A 179 7.46 4.84 13.56
CA CYS A 179 6.07 4.66 13.96
C CYS A 179 5.70 5.50 15.21
N ALA A 180 6.67 5.74 16.10
CA ALA A 180 6.43 6.50 17.33
C ALA A 180 6.22 7.99 17.06
N LYS A 181 6.90 8.56 16.05
CA LYS A 181 6.74 9.95 15.64
C LYS A 181 5.58 10.14 14.66
N SER A 182 5.13 9.08 13.99
CA SER A 182 4.13 9.15 12.93
C SER A 182 2.72 9.11 13.47
N THR A 183 1.85 9.96 12.90
CA THR A 183 0.40 9.87 13.09
C THR A 183 -0.21 9.38 11.78
N LEU A 184 -0.43 8.06 11.66
CA LEU A 184 -0.85 7.44 10.41
C LEU A 184 -2.34 7.52 10.15
N SER A 185 -3.16 7.76 11.19
CA SER A 185 -4.62 7.87 11.14
C SER A 185 -5.08 9.24 11.63
N GLY A 186 -6.35 9.60 11.36
CA GLY A 186 -6.94 10.88 11.76
C GLY A 186 -7.10 11.85 10.59
N ASP A 187 -7.43 13.11 10.90
CA ASP A 187 -7.78 14.11 9.88
C ASP A 187 -6.56 14.67 9.12
N LYS A 188 -5.42 14.77 9.81
CA LYS A 188 -4.16 15.28 9.25
C LYS A 188 -3.02 14.29 9.53
N PRO A 189 -3.05 13.11 8.92
CA PRO A 189 -2.00 12.11 9.14
C PRO A 189 -0.66 12.62 8.59
N SER A 190 0.42 12.30 9.31
CA SER A 190 1.78 12.57 8.88
C SER A 190 2.66 11.35 9.13
N ALA A 191 3.55 11.06 8.20
CA ALA A 191 4.52 9.98 8.34
C ALA A 191 5.93 10.58 8.45
N TYR A 192 6.69 10.09 9.41
CA TYR A 192 8.09 10.46 9.59
C TYR A 192 8.98 9.32 9.11
N PHE A 193 9.85 9.63 8.16
CA PHE A 193 10.79 8.67 7.61
C PHE A 193 12.23 9.08 7.93
N ILE A 194 13.02 8.11 8.32
CA ILE A 194 14.46 8.25 8.48
C ILE A 194 15.13 7.69 7.24
N ILE A 195 15.99 8.48 6.61
CA ILE A 195 16.82 8.02 5.48
C ILE A 195 18.28 8.09 5.89
N LYS A 196 18.96 6.94 5.84
CA LYS A 196 20.40 6.86 6.08
C LYS A 196 21.16 7.06 4.78
N ASN A 197 22.00 8.10 4.73
CA ASN A 197 22.89 8.34 3.61
C ASN A 197 24.26 7.71 3.90
N ARG A 198 24.71 6.83 3.01
CA ARG A 198 26.04 6.18 3.11
C ARG A 198 27.03 6.66 2.05
N TYR A 199 26.76 7.82 1.42
CA TYR A 199 27.55 8.26 0.27
C TYR A 199 28.92 8.87 0.63
N THR A 200 29.16 9.21 1.88
CA THR A 200 30.47 9.68 2.34
C THR A 200 31.04 8.66 3.34
N LYS A 201 32.28 8.22 3.11
CA LYS A 201 32.95 7.23 3.97
C LYS A 201 33.10 7.69 5.43
N ASP A 202 33.02 9.00 5.68
CA ASP A 202 33.40 9.58 6.97
C ASP A 202 32.23 10.13 7.81
N LEU A 203 31.01 10.26 7.27
CA LEU A 203 29.87 10.79 8.03
C LEU A 203 28.57 10.12 7.53
N ALA A 204 28.10 9.11 8.26
CA ALA A 204 26.75 8.60 8.07
C ALA A 204 25.77 9.68 8.57
N GLN A 205 25.17 10.44 7.66
CA GLN A 205 24.11 11.38 8.00
C GLN A 205 22.76 10.69 7.91
N GLU A 206 21.96 10.89 8.96
CA GLU A 206 20.59 10.46 8.98
C GLU A 206 19.68 11.70 8.80
N TYR A 207 18.67 11.54 7.97
CA TYR A 207 17.70 12.60 7.69
C TYR A 207 16.33 12.16 8.14
N LEU A 208 15.65 13.04 8.87
CA LEU A 208 14.27 12.86 9.27
C LEU A 208 13.37 13.67 8.33
N LEU A 209 12.47 12.99 7.63
CA LEU A 209 11.52 13.59 6.74
C LEU A 209 10.13 13.55 7.36
N LYS A 210 9.51 14.70 7.54
CA LYS A 210 8.08 14.79 7.82
C LYS A 210 7.32 14.85 6.50
N THR A 211 6.40 13.93 6.29
CA THR A 211 5.70 13.80 5.02
C THR A 211 4.19 13.68 5.21
N ILE A 212 3.45 14.03 4.16
CA ILE A 212 2.03 13.76 4.03
C ILE A 212 1.75 13.02 2.73
N TRP A 213 0.58 12.36 2.67
CA TRP A 213 0.08 11.76 1.45
C TRP A 213 -0.87 12.73 0.75
N TYR A 214 -0.55 13.08 -0.50
CA TYR A 214 -1.34 14.01 -1.29
C TYR A 214 -1.31 13.61 -2.77
N GLN A 215 -2.48 13.56 -3.43
CA GLN A 215 -2.62 13.23 -4.85
C GLN A 215 -1.78 12.00 -5.27
N GLU A 216 -1.90 10.92 -4.50
CA GLU A 216 -1.18 9.65 -4.72
C GLU A 216 0.35 9.74 -4.66
N LYS A 217 0.88 10.78 -4.08
CA LYS A 217 2.33 10.97 -3.87
C LYS A 217 2.65 11.33 -2.42
N ILE A 218 3.91 11.15 -2.07
CA ILE A 218 4.47 11.57 -0.78
C ILE A 218 4.98 12.99 -0.96
N GLU A 219 4.42 13.93 -0.24
CA GLU A 219 4.88 15.30 -0.19
C GLU A 219 5.71 15.52 1.08
N ILE A 220 6.95 15.99 0.91
CA ILE A 220 7.83 16.32 2.03
C ILE A 220 7.40 17.68 2.56
N LYS A 221 7.10 17.76 3.85
CA LYS A 221 6.73 19.03 4.54
C LYS A 221 7.88 19.62 5.31
N ASP A 222 8.77 18.77 5.81
CA ASP A 222 9.92 19.18 6.58
C ASP A 222 11.05 18.17 6.46
N LEU A 223 12.29 18.66 6.56
CA LEU A 223 13.51 17.86 6.52
C LEU A 223 14.47 18.36 7.58
N SER A 224 14.89 17.51 8.49
CA SER A 224 15.92 17.78 9.47
C SER A 224 17.04 16.75 9.41
N VAL A 225 18.27 17.20 9.71
CA VAL A 225 19.43 16.32 9.86
C VAL A 225 19.45 15.80 11.29
N ILE A 226 19.61 14.49 11.46
CA ILE A 226 19.81 13.89 12.77
C ILE A 226 21.31 13.80 12.99
N ASP A 227 21.84 14.65 13.89
CA ASP A 227 23.25 14.56 14.32
C ASP A 227 23.42 13.31 15.21
N ILE A 228 24.18 12.34 14.72
CA ILE A 228 24.48 11.09 15.46
C ILE A 228 25.37 11.33 16.69
N LYS A 229 25.96 12.54 16.80
CA LYS A 229 26.92 12.87 17.87
C LYS A 229 26.31 13.12 19.25
N SER A 230 25.00 13.12 19.42
CA SER A 230 24.37 13.49 20.70
C SER A 230 23.92 12.33 21.61
N ASN A 231 24.28 11.09 21.28
CA ASN A 231 23.89 9.92 22.09
C ASN A 231 25.05 8.92 22.29
N ILE A 232 26.23 9.41 22.70
CA ILE A 232 27.29 8.59 23.29
C ILE A 232 27.59 9.12 24.70
#